data_fb130b3abe73554dad95910bb25d37a1
#
_entry.id   fb130b3abe73554dad95910bb25d37a1
#
_cell.length_a   1.000
_cell.length_b   1.000
_cell.length_c   1.000
_cell.angle_alpha   90.00
_cell.angle_beta   90.00
_cell.angle_gamma   90.00
#
_symmetry.space_group_name_H-M   'P 1'
#
loop_
_entity.id
_entity.type
_entity.pdbx_description
1 polymer ?
#
loop_
_entity_poly.entity_id
_entity_poly.type
_entity_poly.pdbx_seq_one_letter_code
_entity_poly.pdbx_strand_id
1 'polypeptide(L)'
;MQFSRTALRLLFPVLLTLCAILPLGSLQAAGYRTANFIIEAPTEQLARRIGDAAEQYRHDLAIEWVGQPLPRWSRPCPITAQVAPTLGAGGATSFVFDRGEVFNWTMTIQGSEERVLDSVLPHEITHTIFASHFRQPLPRWADEGACTTVEHPVERARQHRMLIEFLRTGRGIAFPEMFAMREYPADVLPLYSQGYSLARYLIERGGRRRYVAFVGDGLASDNWAVALGQHYGINDLGRLQTVWLDWVKHGCPAPPAAIAAALPSPQAWSPTARGQSPDPTASQHPPRPQRLATTAGRQSIYAMQAQRTQRQLPDTSTADSGIIRR
;
A
#
# COMPACT_ATOMS: atom_id res chain seq x y z
N MET A 1 -0.65 43.42 90.38
CA MET A 1 0.39 42.54 89.84
C MET A 1 -0.28 41.31 89.26
N GLN A 2 -0.58 41.28 87.99
CA GLN A 2 -0.81 40.03 87.21
C GLN A 2 -1.01 40.41 85.77
N PHE A 3 -0.11 39.92 84.93
CA PHE A 3 -0.09 40.10 83.49
C PHE A 3 -1.05 39.09 82.81
N SER A 4 -2.03 39.63 82.11
CA SER A 4 -2.89 38.82 81.25
C SER A 4 -2.33 38.77 79.84
N ARG A 5 -2.04 37.50 79.33
CA ARG A 5 -1.57 37.23 77.97
C ARG A 5 -2.79 37.05 77.04
N THR A 6 -2.96 38.00 76.14
CA THR A 6 -3.95 37.88 75.06
C THR A 6 -3.37 37.07 73.92
N ALA A 7 -3.96 35.91 73.63
CA ALA A 7 -3.59 35.04 72.51
C ALA A 7 -4.24 35.55 71.22
N LEU A 8 -3.41 35.96 70.29
CA LEU A 8 -3.77 36.32 68.90
C LEU A 8 -3.99 35.05 68.08
N ARG A 9 -5.25 34.76 67.74
CA ARG A 9 -5.58 33.67 66.81
C ARG A 9 -5.49 34.22 65.37
N LEU A 10 -4.48 33.76 64.63
CA LEU A 10 -4.35 33.91 63.20
C LEU A 10 -5.25 32.90 62.47
N LEU A 11 -6.32 33.40 61.86
CA LEU A 11 -7.15 32.65 60.90
C LEU A 11 -6.43 32.58 59.56
N PHE A 12 -5.93 31.42 59.19
CA PHE A 12 -5.50 31.12 57.84
C PHE A 12 -6.73 30.72 56.98
N PRO A 13 -7.01 31.41 55.86
CA PRO A 13 -7.97 30.87 54.90
C PRO A 13 -7.32 29.74 54.09
N VAL A 14 -7.86 28.51 54.28
CA VAL A 14 -7.55 27.37 53.41
C VAL A 14 -8.22 27.61 52.04
N LEU A 15 -7.45 28.08 51.07
CA LEU A 15 -7.87 28.15 49.66
C LEU A 15 -7.88 26.77 49.08
N LEU A 16 -9.05 26.10 49.06
CA LEU A 16 -9.25 24.84 48.38
C LEU A 16 -9.18 25.07 46.87
N THR A 17 -8.03 24.86 46.25
CA THR A 17 -7.89 24.84 44.80
C THR A 17 -8.54 23.55 44.28
N LEU A 18 -9.79 23.69 43.82
CA LEU A 18 -10.52 22.63 43.13
C LEU A 18 -9.86 22.45 41.72
N CYS A 19 -8.85 21.57 41.63
CA CYS A 19 -8.29 21.15 40.35
C CYS A 19 -9.39 20.37 39.63
N ALA A 20 -10.10 21.02 38.70
CA ALA A 20 -10.99 20.33 37.78
C ALA A 20 -10.15 19.38 36.92
N ILE A 21 -10.12 18.10 37.30
CA ILE A 21 -9.61 17.02 36.47
C ILE A 21 -10.59 16.90 35.32
N LEU A 22 -10.32 17.64 34.24
CA LEU A 22 -10.96 17.38 32.96
C LEU A 22 -10.58 15.92 32.57
N PRO A 23 -11.55 15.04 32.35
CA PRO A 23 -11.23 13.74 31.82
C PRO A 23 -10.51 13.95 30.48
N LEU A 24 -9.24 13.56 30.39
CA LEU A 24 -8.62 13.32 29.10
C LEU A 24 -9.51 12.24 28.46
N GLY A 25 -10.45 12.67 27.61
CA GLY A 25 -11.22 11.77 26.79
C GLY A 25 -10.21 10.93 26.03
N SER A 26 -10.09 9.66 26.40
CA SER A 26 -9.42 8.68 25.57
C SER A 26 -10.07 8.82 24.19
N LEU A 27 -9.29 9.19 23.18
CA LEU A 27 -9.69 9.12 21.79
C LEU A 27 -9.99 7.63 21.50
N GLN A 28 -11.22 7.24 21.80
CA GLN A 28 -11.68 5.89 21.52
C GLN A 28 -11.84 5.83 20.03
N ALA A 29 -11.01 5.00 19.36
CA ALA A 29 -11.13 4.75 17.94
C ALA A 29 -12.58 4.34 17.64
N ALA A 30 -13.20 5.06 16.70
CA ALA A 30 -14.57 4.78 16.29
C ALA A 30 -14.58 3.70 15.22
N GLY A 31 -15.46 2.73 15.40
CA GLY A 31 -15.59 1.59 14.50
C GLY A 31 -16.72 1.76 13.48
N TYR A 32 -16.50 1.33 12.25
CA TYR A 32 -17.53 1.18 11.22
C TYR A 32 -17.38 -0.16 10.50
N ARG A 33 -18.50 -0.82 10.19
CA ARG A 33 -18.51 -2.13 9.55
C ARG A 33 -19.27 -2.09 8.24
N THR A 34 -18.65 -2.61 7.20
CA THR A 34 -19.26 -2.85 5.88
C THR A 34 -19.39 -4.36 5.60
N ALA A 35 -19.71 -4.71 4.37
CA ALA A 35 -19.77 -6.11 3.94
C ALA A 35 -18.42 -6.81 3.98
N ASN A 36 -17.33 -6.11 3.55
CA ASN A 36 -16.00 -6.69 3.41
C ASN A 36 -14.94 -6.08 4.34
N PHE A 37 -15.27 -5.02 5.11
CA PHE A 37 -14.29 -4.32 5.94
C PHE A 37 -14.82 -4.02 7.35
N ILE A 38 -13.89 -3.91 8.31
CA ILE A 38 -14.11 -3.37 9.65
C ILE A 38 -13.09 -2.27 9.83
N ILE A 39 -13.57 -1.03 9.97
CA ILE A 39 -12.71 0.16 9.99
C ILE A 39 -12.59 0.67 11.41
N GLU A 40 -11.35 0.94 11.85
CA GLU A 40 -11.02 1.69 13.05
C GLU A 40 -10.33 3.01 12.63
N ALA A 41 -10.92 4.15 13.00
CA ALA A 41 -10.43 5.48 12.63
C ALA A 41 -10.62 6.47 13.78
N PRO A 42 -9.97 7.66 13.75
CA PRO A 42 -10.09 8.68 14.80
C PRO A 42 -11.52 9.16 15.08
N THR A 43 -12.41 9.12 14.07
CA THR A 43 -13.83 9.53 14.23
C THR A 43 -14.75 8.56 13.46
N GLU A 44 -16.00 8.44 13.92
CA GLU A 44 -17.01 7.61 13.24
C GLU A 44 -17.29 8.09 11.81
N GLN A 45 -17.35 9.40 11.60
CA GLN A 45 -17.55 9.96 10.26
C GLN A 45 -16.43 9.56 9.30
N LEU A 46 -15.18 9.59 9.76
CA LEU A 46 -14.04 9.18 8.96
C LEU A 46 -14.03 7.66 8.72
N ALA A 47 -14.38 6.85 9.76
CA ALA A 47 -14.50 5.41 9.60
C ALA A 47 -15.55 5.04 8.54
N ARG A 48 -16.71 5.73 8.52
CA ARG A 48 -17.75 5.57 7.47
C ARG A 48 -17.20 5.92 6.10
N ARG A 49 -16.58 7.08 5.93
CA ARG A 49 -16.02 7.51 4.63
C ARG A 49 -14.99 6.53 4.10
N ILE A 50 -14.08 6.05 4.95
CA ILE A 50 -13.08 5.05 4.56
C ILE A 50 -13.75 3.72 4.18
N GLY A 51 -14.72 3.25 4.95
CA GLY A 51 -15.41 1.99 4.69
C GLY A 51 -16.22 2.01 3.40
N ASP A 52 -16.96 3.07 3.15
CA ASP A 52 -17.75 3.24 1.92
C ASP A 52 -16.82 3.36 0.70
N ALA A 53 -15.72 4.12 0.81
CA ALA A 53 -14.72 4.24 -0.23
C ALA A 53 -14.00 2.89 -0.50
N ALA A 54 -13.70 2.11 0.54
CA ALA A 54 -13.07 0.80 0.41
C ALA A 54 -13.94 -0.18 -0.38
N GLU A 55 -15.26 -0.22 -0.09
CA GLU A 55 -16.21 -1.05 -0.86
C GLU A 55 -16.31 -0.59 -2.31
N GLN A 56 -16.39 0.71 -2.55
CA GLN A 56 -16.46 1.29 -3.88
C GLN A 56 -15.19 0.95 -4.69
N TYR A 57 -14.00 1.20 -4.13
CA TYR A 57 -12.74 0.84 -4.79
C TYR A 57 -12.62 -0.66 -5.04
N ARG A 58 -13.02 -1.50 -4.06
CA ARG A 58 -12.99 -2.95 -4.23
C ARG A 58 -13.88 -3.40 -5.39
N HIS A 59 -15.04 -2.79 -5.55
CA HIS A 59 -15.96 -3.09 -6.63
C HIS A 59 -15.43 -2.60 -7.99
N ASP A 60 -15.11 -1.31 -8.10
CA ASP A 60 -14.77 -0.67 -9.37
C ASP A 60 -13.42 -1.14 -9.91
N LEU A 61 -12.40 -1.17 -9.06
CA LEU A 61 -11.07 -1.65 -9.45
C LEU A 61 -11.09 -3.14 -9.81
N ALA A 62 -11.91 -3.98 -9.16
CA ALA A 62 -12.04 -5.37 -9.57
C ALA A 62 -12.61 -5.48 -11.00
N ILE A 63 -13.62 -4.68 -11.33
CA ILE A 63 -14.17 -4.65 -12.71
C ILE A 63 -13.11 -4.17 -13.70
N GLU A 64 -12.33 -3.14 -13.35
CA GLU A 64 -11.27 -2.60 -14.21
C GLU A 64 -10.13 -3.60 -14.45
N TRP A 65 -9.64 -4.26 -13.38
CA TRP A 65 -8.51 -5.16 -13.44
C TRP A 65 -8.87 -6.55 -13.94
N VAL A 66 -9.93 -7.16 -13.37
CA VAL A 66 -10.26 -8.57 -13.61
C VAL A 66 -11.57 -8.79 -14.38
N GLY A 67 -12.30 -7.71 -14.68
CA GLY A 67 -13.47 -7.74 -15.55
C GLY A 67 -14.79 -8.04 -14.84
N GLN A 68 -14.77 -8.31 -13.53
CA GLN A 68 -15.96 -8.63 -12.73
C GLN A 68 -15.72 -8.25 -11.26
N PRO A 69 -16.79 -7.99 -10.49
CA PRO A 69 -16.64 -7.77 -9.07
C PRO A 69 -16.15 -9.04 -8.36
N LEU A 70 -15.40 -8.86 -7.27
CA LEU A 70 -14.98 -9.98 -6.45
C LEU A 70 -16.11 -10.44 -5.52
N PRO A 71 -16.22 -11.76 -5.24
CA PRO A 71 -17.17 -12.27 -4.27
C PRO A 71 -16.88 -11.69 -2.87
N ARG A 72 -17.93 -11.65 -2.04
CA ARG A 72 -17.77 -11.24 -0.64
C ARG A 72 -16.80 -12.18 0.09
N TRP A 73 -15.94 -11.59 0.91
CA TRP A 73 -15.05 -12.39 1.78
C TRP A 73 -15.85 -13.05 2.91
N SER A 74 -15.44 -14.23 3.31
CA SER A 74 -16.03 -14.95 4.46
C SER A 74 -15.84 -14.19 5.79
N ARG A 75 -14.75 -13.46 5.90
CA ARG A 75 -14.43 -12.58 7.03
C ARG A 75 -14.01 -11.21 6.52
N PRO A 76 -14.60 -10.13 7.06
CA PRO A 76 -14.19 -8.78 6.71
C PRO A 76 -12.72 -8.52 7.05
N CYS A 77 -12.05 -7.74 6.21
CA CYS A 77 -10.69 -7.24 6.44
C CYS A 77 -10.72 -6.10 7.45
N PRO A 78 -10.01 -6.19 8.59
CA PRO A 78 -9.80 -5.05 9.47
C PRO A 78 -8.93 -3.99 8.78
N ILE A 79 -9.36 -2.72 8.87
CA ILE A 79 -8.60 -1.54 8.43
C ILE A 79 -8.37 -0.66 9.64
N THR A 80 -7.11 -0.45 10.02
CA THR A 80 -6.73 0.53 11.04
C THR A 80 -6.20 1.79 10.35
N ALA A 81 -6.89 2.93 10.56
CA ALA A 81 -6.57 4.19 9.92
C ALA A 81 -6.00 5.21 10.92
N GLN A 82 -4.81 5.71 10.64
CA GLN A 82 -4.18 6.82 11.35
C GLN A 82 -4.21 8.06 10.45
N VAL A 83 -5.05 9.02 10.78
CA VAL A 83 -5.27 10.20 9.94
C VAL A 83 -4.96 11.48 10.67
N ALA A 84 -4.01 12.24 10.14
CA ALA A 84 -3.66 13.57 10.62
C ALA A 84 -3.07 14.42 9.47
N PRO A 85 -3.28 15.76 9.45
CA PRO A 85 -2.87 16.63 8.35
C PRO A 85 -1.38 16.57 8.00
N THR A 86 -0.52 16.34 8.99
CA THR A 86 0.95 16.33 8.84
C THR A 86 1.54 14.93 8.74
N LEU A 87 0.70 13.90 8.81
CA LEU A 87 1.16 12.52 8.77
C LEU A 87 1.58 12.13 7.35
N GLY A 88 2.75 11.52 7.24
CA GLY A 88 3.21 10.95 5.97
C GLY A 88 2.25 9.86 5.48
N ALA A 89 1.90 9.88 4.19
CA ALA A 89 1.06 8.84 3.62
C ALA A 89 1.76 7.48 3.62
N GLY A 90 1.03 6.44 3.95
CA GLY A 90 1.53 5.07 4.00
C GLY A 90 0.41 4.06 4.21
N GLY A 91 0.64 2.84 3.77
CA GLY A 91 -0.27 1.73 3.99
C GLY A 91 0.47 0.40 4.00
N ALA A 92 -0.21 -0.63 4.44
CA ALA A 92 0.25 -2.01 4.33
C ALA A 92 -0.95 -2.94 4.38
N THR A 93 -1.02 -3.86 3.42
CA THR A 93 -1.99 -4.94 3.39
C THR A 93 -1.28 -6.26 3.62
N SER A 94 -1.78 -7.05 4.56
CA SER A 94 -1.25 -8.38 4.87
C SER A 94 -2.33 -9.44 4.69
N PHE A 95 -1.92 -10.60 4.21
CA PHE A 95 -2.75 -11.78 3.99
C PHE A 95 -1.89 -13.03 3.93
N VAL A 96 -2.52 -14.19 4.01
CA VAL A 96 -1.86 -15.49 3.94
C VAL A 96 -2.35 -16.23 2.71
N PHE A 97 -1.43 -16.84 1.96
CA PHE A 97 -1.75 -17.82 0.93
C PHE A 97 -1.55 -19.23 1.48
N ASP A 98 -2.56 -20.07 1.35
CA ASP A 98 -2.45 -21.50 1.64
C ASP A 98 -3.28 -22.31 0.63
N ARG A 99 -2.68 -23.27 -0.05
CA ARG A 99 -3.32 -24.19 -1.01
C ARG A 99 -4.21 -23.52 -2.07
N GLY A 100 -3.78 -22.33 -2.54
CA GLY A 100 -4.54 -21.55 -3.52
C GLY A 100 -5.71 -20.75 -2.93
N GLU A 101 -5.79 -20.66 -1.62
CA GLU A 101 -6.71 -19.77 -0.92
C GLU A 101 -5.94 -18.57 -0.34
N VAL A 102 -6.67 -17.45 -0.12
CA VAL A 102 -6.14 -16.25 0.51
C VAL A 102 -7.09 -15.81 1.65
N PHE A 103 -6.52 -15.57 2.81
CA PHE A 103 -7.26 -15.27 4.04
C PHE A 103 -6.41 -14.50 5.05
N ASN A 104 -6.94 -14.22 6.26
CA ASN A 104 -6.30 -13.44 7.30
C ASN A 104 -5.91 -12.02 6.83
N TRP A 105 -6.85 -11.38 6.17
CA TRP A 105 -6.70 -10.01 5.71
C TRP A 105 -6.52 -9.04 6.86
N THR A 106 -5.55 -8.16 6.77
CA THR A 106 -5.42 -6.97 7.62
C THR A 106 -4.87 -5.82 6.79
N MET A 107 -5.30 -4.60 7.10
CA MET A 107 -4.84 -3.40 6.39
C MET A 107 -4.58 -2.28 7.40
N THR A 108 -3.48 -1.59 7.23
CA THR A 108 -3.18 -0.34 7.94
C THR A 108 -2.99 0.77 6.91
N ILE A 109 -3.56 1.94 7.17
CA ILE A 109 -3.45 3.11 6.31
C ILE A 109 -3.17 4.35 7.16
N GLN A 110 -2.32 5.26 6.65
CA GLN A 110 -2.01 6.51 7.33
C GLN A 110 -1.79 7.66 6.35
N GLY A 111 -1.99 8.90 6.83
CA GLY A 111 -1.74 10.11 6.05
C GLY A 111 -2.69 11.23 6.39
N SER A 112 -2.71 12.29 5.56
CA SER A 112 -3.84 13.22 5.55
C SER A 112 -5.09 12.50 5.02
N GLU A 113 -6.28 12.97 5.40
CA GLU A 113 -7.54 12.34 4.97
C GLU A 113 -7.64 12.24 3.45
N GLU A 114 -7.31 13.30 2.73
CA GLU A 114 -7.28 13.33 1.27
C GLU A 114 -6.37 12.23 0.71
N ARG A 115 -5.12 12.16 1.16
CA ARG A 115 -4.16 11.16 0.66
C ARG A 115 -4.52 9.74 1.04
N VAL A 116 -5.14 9.54 2.19
CA VAL A 116 -5.66 8.23 2.57
C VAL A 116 -6.75 7.78 1.60
N LEU A 117 -7.69 8.66 1.27
CA LEU A 117 -8.85 8.31 0.45
C LEU A 117 -8.50 8.19 -1.05
N ASP A 118 -7.63 9.06 -1.59
CA ASP A 118 -7.38 9.15 -3.04
C ASP A 118 -6.14 8.40 -3.52
N SER A 119 -5.27 7.99 -2.61
CA SER A 119 -4.00 7.35 -2.96
C SER A 119 -3.73 6.06 -2.17
N VAL A 120 -3.68 6.13 -0.83
CA VAL A 120 -3.30 4.97 -0.02
C VAL A 120 -4.34 3.86 -0.10
N LEU A 121 -5.61 4.20 0.12
CA LEU A 121 -6.69 3.21 0.13
C LEU A 121 -6.85 2.47 -1.21
N PRO A 122 -6.95 3.14 -2.38
CA PRO A 122 -7.04 2.40 -3.65
C PRO A 122 -5.80 1.57 -3.97
N HIS A 123 -4.60 2.00 -3.55
CA HIS A 123 -3.38 1.20 -3.65
C HIS A 123 -3.51 -0.11 -2.85
N GLU A 124 -3.84 -0.02 -1.56
CA GLU A 124 -3.97 -1.17 -0.68
C GLU A 124 -5.14 -2.11 -1.09
N ILE A 125 -6.24 -1.54 -1.57
CA ILE A 125 -7.35 -2.33 -2.14
C ILE A 125 -6.90 -3.10 -3.38
N THR A 126 -6.05 -2.53 -4.24
CA THR A 126 -5.55 -3.23 -5.44
C THR A 126 -4.73 -4.46 -5.06
N HIS A 127 -3.91 -4.42 -4.00
CA HIS A 127 -3.26 -5.62 -3.47
C HIS A 127 -4.26 -6.72 -3.10
N THR A 128 -5.39 -6.37 -2.47
CA THR A 128 -6.42 -7.37 -2.12
C THR A 128 -7.08 -7.98 -3.36
N ILE A 129 -7.28 -7.19 -4.41
CA ILE A 129 -7.84 -7.66 -5.69
C ILE A 129 -6.89 -8.66 -6.33
N PHE A 130 -5.62 -8.33 -6.42
CA PHE A 130 -4.61 -9.21 -7.03
C PHE A 130 -4.41 -10.47 -6.20
N ALA A 131 -4.32 -10.38 -4.89
CA ALA A 131 -4.22 -11.55 -4.04
C ALA A 131 -5.44 -12.47 -4.18
N SER A 132 -6.65 -11.91 -4.25
CA SER A 132 -7.88 -12.69 -4.47
C SER A 132 -7.93 -13.34 -5.86
N HIS A 133 -7.39 -12.67 -6.89
CA HIS A 133 -7.41 -13.15 -8.26
C HIS A 133 -6.32 -14.20 -8.52
N PHE A 134 -5.07 -13.89 -8.20
CA PHE A 134 -3.93 -14.77 -8.52
C PHE A 134 -3.74 -15.88 -7.50
N ARG A 135 -4.17 -15.72 -6.26
CA ARG A 135 -4.08 -16.68 -5.15
C ARG A 135 -2.65 -17.19 -4.88
N GLN A 136 -1.68 -16.40 -5.25
CA GLN A 136 -0.25 -16.61 -5.05
C GLN A 136 0.49 -15.26 -5.04
N PRO A 137 1.71 -15.19 -4.47
CA PRO A 137 2.52 -13.98 -4.48
C PRO A 137 2.87 -13.54 -5.90
N LEU A 138 2.75 -12.23 -6.17
CA LEU A 138 3.21 -11.63 -7.41
C LEU A 138 4.67 -11.17 -7.30
N PRO A 139 5.39 -11.06 -8.43
CA PRO A 139 6.65 -10.32 -8.47
C PRO A 139 6.45 -8.89 -8.00
N ARG A 140 7.37 -8.37 -7.20
CA ARG A 140 7.25 -7.06 -6.56
C ARG A 140 7.05 -5.92 -7.55
N TRP A 141 7.77 -5.93 -8.66
CA TRP A 141 7.63 -4.92 -9.70
C TRP A 141 6.21 -4.90 -10.29
N ALA A 142 5.56 -6.07 -10.40
CA ALA A 142 4.22 -6.17 -10.98
C ALA A 142 3.13 -5.75 -9.98
N ASP A 143 3.24 -6.21 -8.75
CA ASP A 143 2.30 -5.92 -7.67
C ASP A 143 2.31 -4.42 -7.33
N GLU A 144 3.42 -3.92 -6.83
CA GLU A 144 3.59 -2.53 -6.42
C GLU A 144 3.43 -1.55 -7.60
N GLY A 145 3.97 -1.96 -8.77
CA GLY A 145 3.87 -1.13 -9.97
C GLY A 145 2.43 -0.88 -10.39
N ALA A 146 1.61 -1.89 -10.42
CA ALA A 146 0.19 -1.77 -10.78
C ALA A 146 -0.60 -1.01 -9.70
N CYS A 147 -0.38 -1.32 -8.41
CA CYS A 147 -1.03 -0.62 -7.30
C CYS A 147 -0.76 0.89 -7.33
N THR A 148 0.45 1.30 -7.67
CA THR A 148 0.80 2.73 -7.83
C THR A 148 0.04 3.39 -8.99
N THR A 149 -0.38 2.67 -10.02
CA THR A 149 -1.10 3.28 -11.17
C THR A 149 -2.49 3.81 -10.82
N VAL A 150 -3.09 3.39 -9.71
CA VAL A 150 -4.42 3.84 -9.27
C VAL A 150 -4.35 5.00 -8.26
N GLU A 151 -3.16 5.39 -7.83
CA GLU A 151 -2.96 6.52 -6.92
C GLU A 151 -3.26 7.88 -7.58
N HIS A 152 -3.42 8.91 -6.77
CA HIS A 152 -3.61 10.28 -7.23
C HIS A 152 -2.47 10.73 -8.17
N PRO A 153 -2.75 11.55 -9.21
CA PRO A 153 -1.75 11.99 -10.18
C PRO A 153 -0.48 12.61 -9.57
N VAL A 154 -0.60 13.30 -8.43
CA VAL A 154 0.55 13.91 -7.72
C VAL A 154 1.54 12.85 -7.24
N GLU A 155 1.05 11.74 -6.68
CA GLU A 155 1.91 10.63 -6.22
C GLU A 155 2.55 9.91 -7.42
N ARG A 156 1.78 9.67 -8.46
CA ARG A 156 2.31 9.08 -9.72
C ARG A 156 3.39 9.96 -10.35
N ALA A 157 3.20 11.28 -10.36
CA ALA A 157 4.21 12.22 -10.84
C ALA A 157 5.48 12.21 -9.96
N ARG A 158 5.33 11.99 -8.65
CA ARG A 158 6.47 11.83 -7.74
C ARG A 158 7.27 10.56 -8.07
N GLN A 159 6.60 9.43 -8.31
CA GLN A 159 7.26 8.19 -8.73
C GLN A 159 8.01 8.38 -10.05
N HIS A 160 7.42 9.08 -11.00
CA HIS A 160 8.09 9.39 -12.27
C HIS A 160 9.35 10.23 -12.07
N ARG A 161 9.31 11.28 -11.25
CA ARG A 161 10.50 12.10 -10.96
C ARG A 161 11.63 11.27 -10.32
N MET A 162 11.29 10.40 -9.37
CA MET A 162 12.26 9.50 -8.75
C MET A 162 12.86 8.53 -9.77
N LEU A 163 12.05 7.98 -10.68
CA LEU A 163 12.55 7.13 -11.75
C LEU A 163 13.62 7.83 -12.58
N ILE A 164 13.34 9.05 -13.07
CA ILE A 164 14.31 9.83 -13.88
C ILE A 164 15.61 10.02 -13.11
N GLU A 165 15.53 10.35 -11.83
CA GLU A 165 16.73 10.50 -10.97
C GLU A 165 17.50 9.18 -10.84
N PHE A 166 16.81 8.06 -10.63
CA PHE A 166 17.46 6.75 -10.50
C PHE A 166 18.12 6.29 -11.81
N LEU A 167 17.47 6.51 -12.94
CA LEU A 167 18.06 6.20 -14.25
C LEU A 167 19.30 7.08 -14.51
N ARG A 168 19.24 8.37 -14.19
CA ARG A 168 20.35 9.32 -14.37
C ARG A 168 21.55 9.01 -13.48
N THR A 169 21.31 8.45 -12.28
CA THR A 169 22.35 8.13 -11.29
C THR A 169 22.83 6.67 -11.35
N GLY A 170 22.44 5.91 -12.38
CA GLY A 170 22.84 4.51 -12.55
C GLY A 170 22.22 3.54 -11.54
N ARG A 171 21.12 3.94 -10.87
CA ARG A 171 20.37 3.10 -9.89
C ARG A 171 19.21 2.36 -10.53
N GLY A 172 19.07 2.39 -11.85
CA GLY A 172 18.08 1.59 -12.58
C GLY A 172 18.44 0.10 -12.49
N ILE A 173 17.40 -0.74 -12.42
CA ILE A 173 17.54 -2.20 -12.32
C ILE A 173 17.34 -2.79 -13.73
N ALA A 174 18.24 -3.67 -14.17
CA ALA A 174 18.06 -4.36 -15.43
C ALA A 174 16.79 -5.23 -15.40
N PHE A 175 15.99 -5.26 -16.47
CA PHE A 175 14.74 -6.01 -16.46
C PHE A 175 14.93 -7.52 -16.22
N PRO A 176 15.93 -8.20 -16.78
CA PRO A 176 16.17 -9.61 -16.42
C PRO A 176 16.36 -9.83 -14.92
N GLU A 177 17.07 -8.92 -14.25
CA GLU A 177 17.26 -8.93 -12.78
C GLU A 177 15.95 -8.60 -12.05
N MET A 178 15.26 -7.53 -12.45
CA MET A 178 14.02 -7.10 -11.82
C MET A 178 12.91 -8.15 -11.91
N PHE A 179 12.79 -8.85 -13.05
CA PHE A 179 11.80 -9.91 -13.25
C PHE A 179 12.14 -11.19 -12.48
N ALA A 180 13.41 -11.49 -12.28
CA ALA A 180 13.88 -12.62 -11.48
C ALA A 180 13.85 -12.37 -9.97
N MET A 181 13.60 -11.13 -9.54
CA MET A 181 13.70 -10.71 -8.15
C MET A 181 12.56 -11.28 -7.30
N ARG A 182 12.89 -12.15 -6.36
CA ARG A 182 11.93 -12.79 -5.44
C ARG A 182 11.83 -12.04 -4.11
N GLU A 183 12.90 -11.36 -3.70
CA GLU A 183 13.01 -10.60 -2.46
C GLU A 183 13.15 -9.10 -2.75
N TYR A 184 12.90 -8.27 -1.75
CA TYR A 184 13.15 -6.84 -1.88
C TYR A 184 14.65 -6.56 -1.83
N PRO A 185 15.18 -5.73 -2.74
CA PRO A 185 16.55 -5.25 -2.62
C PRO A 185 16.69 -4.31 -1.41
N ALA A 186 17.92 -4.15 -0.90
CA ALA A 186 18.19 -3.21 0.19
C ALA A 186 17.79 -1.76 -0.16
N ASP A 187 17.97 -1.36 -1.42
CA ASP A 187 17.46 -0.11 -1.98
C ASP A 187 16.18 -0.37 -2.80
N VAL A 188 15.05 -0.28 -2.14
CA VAL A 188 13.75 -0.64 -2.73
C VAL A 188 13.13 0.43 -3.63
N LEU A 189 13.53 1.70 -3.49
CA LEU A 189 12.87 2.82 -4.19
C LEU A 189 13.02 2.75 -5.72
N PRO A 190 14.16 2.35 -6.30
CA PRO A 190 14.27 2.11 -7.74
C PRO A 190 13.28 1.04 -8.24
N LEU A 191 13.11 -0.06 -7.49
CA LEU A 191 12.16 -1.12 -7.85
C LEU A 191 10.72 -0.60 -7.94
N TYR A 192 10.29 0.21 -6.97
CA TYR A 192 8.94 0.79 -6.97
C TYR A 192 8.73 1.77 -8.13
N SER A 193 9.65 2.72 -8.31
CA SER A 193 9.53 3.74 -9.36
C SER A 193 9.60 3.12 -10.76
N GLN A 194 10.47 2.13 -10.93
CA GLN A 194 10.64 1.41 -12.19
C GLN A 194 9.49 0.46 -12.45
N GLY A 195 9.01 -0.27 -11.43
CA GLY A 195 7.83 -1.12 -11.50
C GLY A 195 6.57 -0.33 -11.88
N TYR A 196 6.33 0.83 -11.23
CA TYR A 196 5.26 1.74 -11.62
C TYR A 196 5.35 2.17 -13.09
N SER A 197 6.52 2.61 -13.53
CA SER A 197 6.71 3.08 -14.90
C SER A 197 6.51 1.97 -15.92
N LEU A 198 6.98 0.75 -15.63
CA LEU A 198 6.78 -0.41 -16.49
C LEU A 198 5.31 -0.86 -16.51
N ALA A 199 4.65 -0.94 -15.36
CA ALA A 199 3.23 -1.26 -15.28
C ALA A 199 2.40 -0.25 -16.10
N ARG A 200 2.66 1.05 -15.91
CA ARG A 200 2.04 2.11 -16.70
C ARG A 200 2.27 1.92 -18.21
N TYR A 201 3.50 1.68 -18.63
CA TYR A 201 3.86 1.43 -20.03
C TYR A 201 3.05 0.30 -20.66
N LEU A 202 2.92 -0.82 -19.95
CA LEU A 202 2.19 -1.99 -20.42
C LEU A 202 0.67 -1.76 -20.41
N ILE A 203 0.14 -1.12 -19.37
CA ILE A 203 -1.29 -0.81 -19.23
C ILE A 203 -1.74 0.21 -20.30
N GLU A 204 -0.98 1.25 -20.57
CA GLU A 204 -1.32 2.22 -21.62
C GLU A 204 -1.38 1.59 -23.01
N ARG A 205 -0.63 0.50 -23.25
CA ARG A 205 -0.64 -0.22 -24.53
C ARG A 205 -1.72 -1.28 -24.65
N GLY A 206 -2.07 -1.95 -23.56
CA GLY A 206 -2.95 -3.11 -23.65
C GLY A 206 -4.17 -3.06 -22.73
N GLY A 207 -4.25 -2.06 -21.85
CA GLY A 207 -5.27 -1.99 -20.80
C GLY A 207 -4.96 -2.88 -19.59
N ARG A 208 -5.70 -2.63 -18.49
CA ARG A 208 -5.51 -3.33 -17.21
C ARG A 208 -5.73 -4.84 -17.31
N ARG A 209 -6.76 -5.27 -18.02
CA ARG A 209 -7.08 -6.71 -18.18
C ARG A 209 -5.98 -7.49 -18.89
N ARG A 210 -5.37 -6.90 -19.93
CA ARG A 210 -4.23 -7.50 -20.62
C ARG A 210 -3.01 -7.59 -19.70
N TYR A 211 -2.77 -6.56 -18.90
CA TYR A 211 -1.72 -6.58 -17.91
C TYR A 211 -1.91 -7.73 -16.90
N VAL A 212 -3.14 -7.92 -16.39
CA VAL A 212 -3.47 -9.04 -15.50
C VAL A 212 -3.26 -10.40 -16.18
N ALA A 213 -3.71 -10.55 -17.43
CA ALA A 213 -3.51 -11.79 -18.19
C ALA A 213 -2.01 -12.07 -18.42
N PHE A 214 -1.23 -11.05 -18.80
CA PHE A 214 0.22 -11.15 -18.93
C PHE A 214 0.91 -11.62 -17.63
N VAL A 215 0.55 -11.00 -16.51
CA VAL A 215 1.10 -11.40 -15.21
C VAL A 215 0.70 -12.84 -14.86
N GLY A 216 -0.55 -13.23 -15.13
CA GLY A 216 -1.04 -14.60 -14.91
C GLY A 216 -0.27 -15.64 -15.71
N ASP A 217 -0.05 -15.41 -17.00
CA ASP A 217 0.68 -16.33 -17.87
C ASP A 217 2.17 -16.39 -17.51
N GLY A 218 2.76 -15.25 -17.12
CA GLY A 218 4.13 -15.19 -16.62
C GLY A 218 4.32 -16.00 -15.34
N LEU A 219 3.36 -15.92 -14.41
CA LEU A 219 3.35 -16.72 -13.17
C LEU A 219 3.16 -18.20 -13.44
N ALA A 220 2.27 -18.56 -14.38
CA ALA A 220 1.95 -19.96 -14.68
C ALA A 220 3.11 -20.68 -15.38
N SER A 221 3.81 -19.99 -16.28
CA SER A 221 4.90 -20.56 -17.09
C SER A 221 6.30 -20.37 -16.48
N ASP A 222 6.47 -19.47 -15.52
CA ASP A 222 7.77 -18.92 -15.05
C ASP A 222 8.64 -18.42 -16.23
N ASN A 223 7.99 -18.06 -17.35
CA ASN A 223 8.64 -17.59 -18.58
C ASN A 223 8.07 -16.25 -19.05
N TRP A 224 8.62 -15.19 -18.50
CA TRP A 224 8.18 -13.82 -18.77
C TRP A 224 8.37 -13.38 -20.23
N ALA A 225 9.39 -13.91 -20.93
CA ALA A 225 9.62 -13.59 -22.34
C ALA A 225 8.50 -14.15 -23.23
N VAL A 226 8.05 -15.38 -22.96
CA VAL A 226 6.93 -16.00 -23.69
C VAL A 226 5.63 -15.24 -23.43
N ALA A 227 5.30 -14.97 -22.15
CA ALA A 227 4.12 -14.20 -21.80
C ALA A 227 4.14 -12.79 -22.44
N LEU A 228 5.29 -12.12 -22.43
CA LEU A 228 5.47 -10.82 -23.04
C LEU A 228 5.24 -10.86 -24.56
N GLY A 229 5.76 -11.91 -25.23
CA GLY A 229 5.53 -12.16 -26.66
C GLY A 229 4.05 -12.32 -26.99
N GLN A 230 3.34 -13.12 -26.19
CA GLN A 230 1.91 -13.39 -26.37
C GLN A 230 1.03 -12.14 -26.18
N HIS A 231 1.32 -11.34 -25.16
CA HIS A 231 0.47 -10.20 -24.80
C HIS A 231 0.87 -8.87 -25.45
N TYR A 232 2.15 -8.70 -25.76
CA TYR A 232 2.68 -7.40 -26.23
C TYR A 232 3.53 -7.48 -27.49
N GLY A 233 3.74 -8.68 -28.06
CA GLY A 233 4.55 -8.88 -29.27
C GLY A 233 6.05 -8.58 -29.07
N ILE A 234 6.55 -8.65 -27.84
CA ILE A 234 7.95 -8.40 -27.48
C ILE A 234 8.53 -9.69 -26.91
N ASN A 235 9.51 -10.30 -27.56
CA ASN A 235 9.91 -11.66 -27.27
C ASN A 235 11.08 -11.81 -26.28
N ASP A 236 11.62 -10.72 -25.75
CA ASP A 236 12.65 -10.75 -24.72
C ASP A 236 12.64 -9.52 -23.81
N LEU A 237 13.18 -9.66 -22.61
CA LEU A 237 13.19 -8.62 -21.58
C LEU A 237 14.18 -7.48 -21.90
N GLY A 238 15.27 -7.76 -22.61
CA GLY A 238 16.22 -6.74 -23.04
C GLY A 238 15.59 -5.82 -24.10
N ARG A 239 14.83 -6.40 -25.04
CA ARG A 239 14.05 -5.62 -26.00
C ARG A 239 12.98 -4.78 -25.30
N LEU A 240 12.27 -5.38 -24.32
CA LEU A 240 11.30 -4.61 -23.52
C LEU A 240 11.98 -3.43 -22.84
N GLN A 241 13.13 -3.64 -22.19
CA GLN A 241 13.89 -2.57 -21.54
C GLN A 241 14.28 -1.46 -22.50
N THR A 242 14.76 -1.82 -23.69
CA THR A 242 15.15 -0.86 -24.73
C THR A 242 13.98 0.03 -25.14
N VAL A 243 12.82 -0.56 -25.50
CA VAL A 243 11.66 0.21 -25.97
C VAL A 243 10.99 0.99 -24.83
N TRP A 244 11.05 0.50 -23.60
CA TRP A 244 10.60 1.22 -22.43
C TRP A 244 11.49 2.42 -22.09
N LEU A 245 12.83 2.26 -22.11
CA LEU A 245 13.78 3.36 -21.92
C LEU A 245 13.60 4.46 -22.98
N ASP A 246 13.40 4.07 -24.24
CA ASP A 246 13.11 5.01 -25.31
C ASP A 246 11.80 5.77 -25.06
N TRP A 247 10.75 5.10 -24.64
CA TRP A 247 9.48 5.71 -24.23
C TRP A 247 9.64 6.69 -23.06
N VAL A 248 10.41 6.32 -22.02
CA VAL A 248 10.73 7.23 -20.89
C VAL A 248 11.50 8.44 -21.35
N LYS A 249 12.52 8.25 -22.21
CA LYS A 249 13.35 9.32 -22.78
C LYS A 249 12.53 10.35 -23.57
N HIS A 250 11.49 9.90 -24.25
CA HIS A 250 10.58 10.77 -25.01
C HIS A 250 9.42 11.35 -24.18
N GLY A 251 9.49 11.30 -22.85
CA GLY A 251 8.50 11.88 -21.94
C GLY A 251 7.22 11.06 -21.78
N CYS A 252 7.30 9.76 -22.00
CA CYS A 252 6.18 8.82 -21.80
C CYS A 252 4.94 9.15 -22.66
N PRO A 253 5.07 9.29 -23.99
CA PRO A 253 3.95 9.64 -24.86
C PRO A 253 2.87 8.54 -24.84
N ALA A 254 1.59 8.96 -24.95
CA ALA A 254 0.50 8.02 -25.14
C ALA A 254 0.74 7.15 -26.40
N PRO A 255 0.43 5.86 -26.36
CA PRO A 255 0.61 5.00 -27.53
C PRO A 255 -0.31 5.45 -28.68
N PRO A 256 0.16 5.40 -29.94
CA PRO A 256 -0.74 5.57 -31.08
C PRO A 256 -1.89 4.56 -31.03
N ALA A 257 -3.09 4.98 -31.41
CA ALA A 257 -4.28 4.12 -31.41
C ALA A 257 -4.08 2.81 -32.20
N ALA A 258 -3.29 2.85 -33.27
CA ALA A 258 -2.95 1.67 -34.07
C ALA A 258 -2.18 0.57 -33.29
N ILE A 259 -1.37 0.95 -32.30
CA ILE A 259 -0.63 -0.06 -31.48
C ILE A 259 -1.60 -0.82 -30.58
N ALA A 260 -2.54 -0.13 -29.95
CA ALA A 260 -3.53 -0.79 -29.08
C ALA A 260 -4.42 -1.77 -29.88
N ALA A 261 -4.76 -1.42 -31.13
CA ALA A 261 -5.55 -2.26 -32.03
C ALA A 261 -4.78 -3.47 -32.60
N ALA A 262 -3.45 -3.35 -32.75
CA ALA A 262 -2.61 -4.40 -33.31
C ALA A 262 -2.21 -5.50 -32.31
N LEU A 263 -2.46 -5.29 -31.01
CA LEU A 263 -2.15 -6.33 -30.02
C LEU A 263 -3.12 -7.49 -30.13
N PRO A 264 -2.66 -8.76 -29.97
CA PRO A 264 -3.54 -9.90 -29.98
C PRO A 264 -4.61 -9.79 -28.88
N SER A 265 -5.82 -10.30 -29.14
CA SER A 265 -6.89 -10.28 -28.15
C SER A 265 -6.46 -11.04 -26.89
N PRO A 266 -6.63 -10.48 -25.67
CA PRO A 266 -6.26 -11.18 -24.46
C PRO A 266 -7.09 -12.46 -24.36
N GLN A 267 -6.43 -13.61 -24.28
CA GLN A 267 -7.08 -14.84 -23.83
C GLN A 267 -7.40 -14.65 -22.35
N ALA A 268 -8.63 -14.97 -21.97
CA ALA A 268 -9.04 -14.87 -20.57
C ALA A 268 -8.23 -15.87 -19.74
N TRP A 269 -7.28 -15.38 -18.94
CA TRP A 269 -6.69 -16.18 -17.89
C TRP A 269 -7.79 -16.48 -16.86
N SER A 270 -8.18 -17.74 -16.74
CA SER A 270 -9.14 -18.17 -15.73
C SER A 270 -8.37 -18.96 -14.68
N PRO A 271 -8.31 -18.49 -13.43
CA PRO A 271 -7.83 -19.34 -12.36
C PRO A 271 -8.69 -20.59 -12.34
N THR A 272 -8.08 -21.76 -12.27
CA THR A 272 -8.81 -23.03 -12.11
C THR A 272 -9.75 -22.84 -10.91
N ALA A 273 -11.03 -22.76 -11.16
CA ALA A 273 -12.04 -22.57 -10.13
C ALA A 273 -12.03 -23.81 -9.23
N ARG A 274 -11.28 -23.74 -8.14
CA ARG A 274 -11.45 -24.63 -6.99
C ARG A 274 -12.23 -23.85 -5.95
N GLY A 275 -13.30 -24.48 -5.55
CA GLY A 275 -14.37 -24.14 -4.64
C GLY A 275 -14.12 -23.05 -3.59
N GLN A 276 -15.24 -22.61 -3.09
CA GLN A 276 -15.40 -21.66 -2.00
C GLN A 276 -14.40 -21.90 -0.84
N SER A 277 -13.97 -20.83 -0.20
CA SER A 277 -13.13 -20.89 1.02
C SER A 277 -13.58 -22.03 1.94
N PRO A 278 -12.69 -22.93 2.37
CA PRO A 278 -13.09 -24.07 3.21
C PRO A 278 -13.73 -23.57 4.50
N ASP A 279 -14.79 -24.26 4.92
CA ASP A 279 -15.44 -24.07 6.20
C ASP A 279 -14.37 -24.22 7.31
N PRO A 280 -14.18 -23.23 8.19
CA PRO A 280 -13.16 -23.26 9.24
C PRO A 280 -13.37 -24.40 10.27
N THR A 281 -14.46 -25.15 10.19
CA THR A 281 -14.75 -26.29 11.09
C THR A 281 -14.20 -27.63 10.59
N ALA A 282 -13.67 -27.72 9.36
CA ALA A 282 -13.29 -29.00 8.73
C ALA A 282 -11.84 -29.46 8.96
N SER A 283 -11.00 -28.72 9.69
CA SER A 283 -9.59 -29.12 9.90
C SER A 283 -9.28 -29.38 11.37
N GLN A 284 -9.41 -30.63 11.79
CA GLN A 284 -8.95 -31.13 13.11
C GLN A 284 -7.53 -31.75 13.07
N HIS A 285 -6.70 -31.44 12.14
CA HIS A 285 -5.30 -31.85 12.15
C HIS A 285 -4.38 -30.64 12.29
N PRO A 286 -3.41 -30.66 13.23
CA PRO A 286 -2.46 -29.56 13.38
C PRO A 286 -1.63 -29.45 12.08
N PRO A 287 -1.53 -28.27 11.48
CA PRO A 287 -0.74 -28.09 10.29
C PRO A 287 0.74 -28.30 10.58
N ARG A 288 1.40 -29.13 9.80
CA ARG A 288 2.87 -29.12 9.72
C ARG A 288 3.30 -27.69 9.37
N PRO A 289 4.33 -27.15 10.03
CA PRO A 289 4.80 -25.80 9.72
C PRO A 289 5.35 -25.76 8.29
N GLN A 290 4.52 -25.37 7.34
CA GLN A 290 4.96 -24.93 6.03
C GLN A 290 5.41 -23.48 6.18
N ARG A 291 6.52 -23.13 5.54
CA ARG A 291 7.06 -21.77 5.53
C ARG A 291 5.92 -20.80 5.21
N LEU A 292 5.55 -20.05 6.22
CA LEU A 292 4.70 -18.86 6.08
C LEU A 292 5.37 -17.94 5.05
N ALA A 293 4.80 -17.85 3.86
CA ALA A 293 5.05 -16.70 3.01
C ALA A 293 4.30 -15.53 3.62
N THR A 294 4.75 -15.15 4.83
CA THR A 294 4.27 -13.96 5.49
C THR A 294 4.74 -12.77 4.66
N THR A 295 3.82 -12.06 4.04
CA THR A 295 3.97 -10.64 3.78
C THR A 295 3.92 -9.87 5.10
N ALA A 296 4.38 -10.48 6.18
CA ALA A 296 4.46 -9.88 7.49
C ALA A 296 5.45 -8.71 7.42
N GLY A 297 4.96 -7.51 7.73
CA GLY A 297 5.79 -6.33 7.88
C GLY A 297 6.12 -5.58 6.60
N ARG A 298 5.35 -5.72 5.52
CA ARG A 298 5.51 -4.88 4.33
C ARG A 298 5.08 -3.46 4.67
N GLN A 299 6.07 -2.62 4.89
CA GLN A 299 5.85 -1.19 4.85
C GLN A 299 5.56 -0.82 3.40
N SER A 300 4.47 -0.10 3.15
CA SER A 300 4.22 0.46 1.82
C SER A 300 5.35 1.41 1.45
N ILE A 301 5.48 1.69 0.17
CA ILE A 301 6.41 2.70 -0.36
C ILE A 301 6.33 4.01 0.44
N TYR A 302 5.15 4.41 0.88
CA TYR A 302 4.92 5.60 1.69
C TYR A 302 5.54 5.51 3.09
N ALA A 303 5.42 4.36 3.76
CA ALA A 303 6.02 4.15 5.08
C ALA A 303 7.55 4.17 5.00
N MET A 304 8.13 3.55 3.96
CA MET A 304 9.58 3.58 3.74
C MET A 304 10.08 4.98 3.37
N GLN A 305 9.33 5.75 2.59
CA GLN A 305 9.66 7.13 2.26
C GLN A 305 9.55 8.06 3.47
N ALA A 306 8.52 7.89 4.31
CA ALA A 306 8.34 8.67 5.54
C ALA A 306 9.49 8.44 6.52
N GLN A 307 9.93 7.20 6.72
CA GLN A 307 11.08 6.88 7.56
C GLN A 307 12.39 7.50 7.04
N ARG A 308 12.56 7.56 5.73
CA ARG A 308 13.75 8.19 5.13
C ARG A 308 13.77 9.70 5.31
N THR A 309 12.60 10.35 5.18
CA THR A 309 12.45 11.79 5.43
C THR A 309 12.74 12.13 6.89
N GLN A 310 12.28 11.31 7.84
CA GLN A 310 12.57 11.49 9.26
C GLN A 310 14.05 11.31 9.60
N ARG A 311 14.77 10.40 8.93
CA ARG A 311 16.22 10.22 9.12
C ARG A 311 17.07 11.31 8.48
N GLN A 312 16.53 12.12 7.59
CA GLN A 312 17.23 13.22 6.91
C GLN A 312 17.01 14.59 7.54
N LEU A 313 16.10 14.68 8.54
CA LEU A 313 15.97 15.91 9.34
C LEU A 313 17.18 15.98 10.28
N PRO A 314 17.96 17.09 10.28
CA PRO A 314 19.06 17.28 11.23
C PRO A 314 18.50 17.26 12.65
N ASP A 315 19.20 16.57 13.52
CA ASP A 315 18.87 16.47 14.94
C ASP A 315 19.03 17.88 15.57
N THR A 316 17.93 18.60 15.77
CA THR A 316 17.91 19.95 16.35
C THR A 316 18.05 19.94 17.87
N SER A 317 18.53 18.85 18.48
CA SER A 317 18.62 18.65 19.93
C SER A 317 19.96 19.07 20.56
N THR A 318 20.85 19.76 19.85
CA THR A 318 22.03 20.39 20.47
C THR A 318 21.93 21.92 20.39
N ALA A 319 21.01 22.49 21.16
CA ALA A 319 21.12 23.90 21.53
C ALA A 319 22.09 23.99 22.70
N ASP A 320 23.29 24.35 22.36
CA ASP A 320 24.43 24.63 23.25
C ASP A 320 24.05 25.70 24.31
N SER A 321 24.04 25.28 25.56
CA SER A 321 23.93 26.19 26.72
C SER A 321 25.31 26.70 27.11
N GLY A 322 25.87 27.60 26.29
CA GLY A 322 27.08 28.35 26.61
C GLY A 322 26.86 29.38 27.70
N ILE A 323 27.06 29.02 28.95
CA ILE A 323 27.18 29.98 30.07
C ILE A 323 28.56 30.60 30.03
N ILE A 324 28.62 31.86 29.60
CA ILE A 324 29.80 32.70 29.77
C ILE A 324 29.75 33.27 31.21
N ARG A 325 30.65 32.82 32.08
CA ARG A 325 30.96 33.52 33.33
C ARG A 325 32.05 34.56 33.07
N ARG A 326 31.78 35.77 33.40
CA ARG A 326 32.75 36.77 33.96
C ARG A 326 32.24 37.22 35.31
#